data_9c0d00105b98e92589a39447c0a96c0d
#
_entry.id   9c0d00105b98e92589a39447c0a96c0d
#
_cell.length_a   1.000
_cell.length_b   1.000
_cell.length_c   1.000
_cell.angle_alpha   90.00
_cell.angle_beta   90.00
_cell.angle_gamma   90.00
#
_symmetry.space_group_name_H-M   'P 1'
#
loop_
_entity.id
_entity.type
_entity.pdbx_description
1 polymer ?
#
loop_
_entity_poly.entity_id
_entity_poly.type
_entity_poly.pdbx_seq_one_letter_code
_entity_poly.pdbx_strand_id
1 'polypeptide(L)'
;MQGLFRLLFWGLISDLPIAAESHLLKAFWVGLRFDLRVSLLAALATLPWLLLPRFSAVNFPLLRRWLAYWFGFLLLGMLTVYVVDAGHYLYLSKRIDASVIRFGSDIAISSTMVWQSYPVVQIVLGVSVIWGLGYWLHQRFLLPLLQQEKDSRRWYINSIHVIVIGALFLLILLGRWSLVPLRWNHAFFNGNAQVAALGLNPFVWLYDTARFSTKAANKDDLKPHFATLSRLLGANFPNPSGPALDRWVTPTSPVVDAQQTPPNVVIVFMESLGASHIGAYGNRLNPTPNLDALIQASRWYPNFNVPARSTAKSVFTSITGIPDVSAIKTATRNPYITHQRSVINALEQYEKHYMLGG
;
A
#
# COMPACT_ATOMS: atom_id res chain seq x y z
N MET A 1 13.10 17.15 -3.95
CA MET A 1 12.89 16.94 -2.51
C MET A 1 12.48 15.50 -2.19
N GLN A 2 11.37 14.98 -2.69
CA GLN A 2 10.90 13.61 -2.38
C GLN A 2 11.96 12.53 -2.68
N GLY A 3 12.66 12.62 -3.83
CA GLY A 3 13.76 11.70 -4.15
C GLY A 3 14.94 11.76 -3.16
N LEU A 4 15.25 12.95 -2.63
CA LEU A 4 16.27 13.10 -1.59
C LEU A 4 15.84 12.40 -0.29
N PHE A 5 14.59 12.56 0.13
CA PHE A 5 14.05 11.83 1.29
C PHE A 5 14.09 10.33 1.09
N ARG A 6 13.86 9.85 -0.13
CA ARG A 6 13.98 8.42 -0.46
C ARG A 6 15.42 7.92 -0.31
N LEU A 7 16.40 8.72 -0.72
CA LEU A 7 17.82 8.40 -0.51
C LEU A 7 18.19 8.39 0.98
N LEU A 8 17.72 9.39 1.75
CA LEU A 8 17.92 9.42 3.19
C LEU A 8 17.23 8.24 3.88
N PHE A 9 16.01 7.92 3.47
CA PHE A 9 15.29 6.76 3.98
C PHE A 9 16.04 5.44 3.66
N TRP A 10 16.57 5.31 2.46
CA TRP A 10 17.44 4.18 2.12
C TRP A 10 18.65 4.10 3.04
N GLY A 11 19.34 5.21 3.29
CA GLY A 11 20.46 5.26 4.24
C GLY A 11 20.07 4.81 5.66
N LEU A 12 18.85 5.14 6.11
CA LEU A 12 18.34 4.72 7.43
C LEU A 12 18.04 3.21 7.52
N ILE A 13 17.74 2.54 6.41
CA ILE A 13 17.39 1.11 6.36
C ILE A 13 18.51 0.23 5.78
N SER A 14 19.64 0.80 5.39
CA SER A 14 20.73 0.12 4.66
C SER A 14 21.49 -0.91 5.46
N ASP A 15 21.41 -0.90 6.79
CA ASP A 15 22.04 -1.91 7.66
C ASP A 15 21.36 -3.29 7.57
N LEU A 16 20.29 -3.40 6.79
CA LEU A 16 19.56 -4.64 6.59
C LEU A 16 20.07 -5.33 5.31
N PRO A 17 20.20 -6.67 5.27
CA PRO A 17 20.68 -7.39 4.10
C PRO A 17 19.78 -7.10 2.91
N ILE A 18 20.22 -6.18 2.05
CA ILE A 18 19.44 -5.72 0.91
C ILE A 18 19.60 -6.75 -0.21
N ALA A 19 18.45 -7.21 -0.70
CA ALA A 19 18.36 -7.99 -1.92
C ALA A 19 19.09 -7.31 -3.08
N ALA A 20 19.55 -8.11 -4.05
CA ALA A 20 20.38 -7.72 -5.17
C ALA A 20 20.14 -6.29 -5.72
N GLU A 21 21.18 -5.59 -6.12
CA GLU A 21 21.20 -4.19 -6.60
C GLU A 21 20.12 -3.90 -7.65
N SER A 22 19.77 -4.87 -8.49
CA SER A 22 18.72 -4.75 -9.50
C SER A 22 17.33 -4.44 -8.92
N HIS A 23 17.04 -4.93 -7.72
CA HIS A 23 15.77 -4.68 -7.05
C HIS A 23 15.70 -3.26 -6.46
N LEU A 24 16.83 -2.71 -6.03
CA LEU A 24 16.91 -1.33 -5.54
C LEU A 24 16.59 -0.32 -6.64
N LEU A 25 17.23 -0.45 -7.80
CA LEU A 25 16.97 0.43 -8.94
C LEU A 25 15.48 0.42 -9.33
N LYS A 26 14.88 -0.77 -9.34
CA LYS A 26 13.44 -0.90 -9.60
C LYS A 26 12.59 -0.24 -8.53
N ALA A 27 12.94 -0.37 -7.24
CA ALA A 27 12.24 0.30 -6.14
C ALA A 27 12.33 1.82 -6.25
N PHE A 28 13.52 2.36 -6.53
CA PHE A 28 13.72 3.79 -6.78
C PHE A 28 12.90 4.28 -7.97
N TRP A 29 12.86 3.52 -9.07
CA TRP A 29 12.07 3.86 -10.26
C TRP A 29 10.56 3.88 -9.98
N VAL A 30 10.04 2.87 -9.28
CA VAL A 30 8.62 2.83 -8.86
C VAL A 30 8.33 4.00 -7.94
N GLY A 31 9.20 4.25 -6.97
CA GLY A 31 9.07 5.36 -6.04
C GLY A 31 9.09 6.73 -6.69
N LEU A 32 9.99 6.96 -7.66
CA LEU A 32 10.05 8.20 -8.42
C LEU A 32 8.72 8.49 -9.14
N ARG A 33 8.08 7.47 -9.70
CA ARG A 33 6.77 7.62 -10.37
C ARG A 33 5.67 8.01 -9.38
N PHE A 34 5.68 7.47 -8.17
CA PHE A 34 4.77 7.91 -7.12
C PHE A 34 5.07 9.36 -6.70
N ASP A 35 6.34 9.70 -6.53
CA ASP A 35 6.77 11.04 -6.11
C ASP A 35 6.35 12.10 -7.14
N LEU A 36 6.55 11.82 -8.43
CA LEU A 36 6.09 12.68 -9.52
C LEU A 36 4.57 12.87 -9.51
N ARG A 37 3.83 11.79 -9.27
CA ARG A 37 2.36 11.85 -9.18
C ARG A 37 1.90 12.72 -8.02
N VAL A 38 2.48 12.56 -6.83
CA VAL A 38 2.15 13.37 -5.65
C VAL A 38 2.52 14.84 -5.89
N SER A 39 3.70 15.10 -6.46
CA SER A 39 4.13 16.46 -6.81
C SER A 39 3.18 17.12 -7.81
N LEU A 40 2.73 16.36 -8.80
CA LEU A 40 1.79 16.84 -9.81
C LEU A 40 0.43 17.18 -9.20
N LEU A 41 -0.10 16.31 -8.34
CA LEU A 41 -1.36 16.56 -7.63
C LEU A 41 -1.27 17.80 -6.73
N ALA A 42 -0.14 17.98 -6.05
CA ALA A 42 0.12 19.17 -5.24
C ALA A 42 0.21 20.45 -6.08
N ALA A 43 0.76 20.35 -7.28
CA ALA A 43 0.85 21.47 -8.22
C ALA A 43 -0.47 21.77 -8.93
N LEU A 44 -1.45 20.87 -8.89
CA LEU A 44 -2.71 20.98 -9.64
C LEU A 44 -3.47 22.27 -9.30
N ALA A 45 -3.46 22.68 -8.03
CA ALA A 45 -4.09 23.92 -7.58
C ALA A 45 -3.46 25.18 -8.18
N THR A 46 -2.23 25.08 -8.69
CA THR A 46 -1.50 26.21 -9.30
C THR A 46 -1.64 26.26 -10.82
N LEU A 47 -2.08 25.16 -11.46
CA LEU A 47 -2.18 25.06 -12.92
C LEU A 47 -3.08 26.11 -13.57
N PRO A 48 -4.29 26.42 -13.08
CA PRO A 48 -5.14 27.45 -13.69
C PRO A 48 -4.45 28.79 -13.77
N TRP A 49 -3.68 29.15 -12.77
CA TRP A 49 -2.96 30.41 -12.68
C TRP A 49 -1.72 30.48 -13.60
N LEU A 50 -1.18 29.33 -13.98
CA LEU A 50 -0.07 29.22 -14.92
C LEU A 50 -0.53 29.14 -16.37
N LEU A 51 -1.69 28.53 -16.62
CA LEU A 51 -2.19 28.26 -17.97
C LEU A 51 -3.08 29.40 -18.53
N LEU A 52 -3.77 30.14 -17.66
CA LEU A 52 -4.68 31.19 -18.09
C LEU A 52 -3.95 32.56 -18.13
N PRO A 53 -3.70 33.13 -19.31
CA PRO A 53 -2.96 34.40 -19.46
C PRO A 53 -3.62 35.56 -18.68
N ARG A 54 -4.96 35.50 -18.57
CA ARG A 54 -5.77 36.51 -17.89
C ARG A 54 -5.55 36.56 -16.37
N PHE A 55 -5.10 35.43 -15.79
CA PHE A 55 -4.81 35.27 -14.35
C PHE A 55 -3.33 35.03 -14.08
N SER A 56 -2.45 35.50 -14.96
CA SER A 56 -1.02 35.33 -14.78
C SER A 56 -0.53 35.93 -13.46
N ALA A 57 0.24 35.14 -12.71
CA ALA A 57 0.89 35.60 -11.48
C ALA A 57 1.81 36.82 -11.69
N VAL A 58 2.21 37.08 -12.96
CA VAL A 58 2.96 38.28 -13.36
C VAL A 58 2.14 39.53 -13.08
N ASN A 59 0.86 39.52 -13.39
CA ASN A 59 -0.05 40.69 -13.32
C ASN A 59 -0.67 40.92 -11.95
N PHE A 60 -0.63 39.91 -11.05
CA PHE A 60 -1.31 39.96 -9.76
C PHE A 60 -0.35 39.73 -8.58
N PRO A 61 0.12 40.78 -7.88
CA PRO A 61 1.01 40.65 -6.71
C PRO A 61 0.44 39.77 -5.58
N LEU A 62 -0.88 39.84 -5.37
CA LEU A 62 -1.58 39.02 -4.37
C LEU A 62 -1.49 37.52 -4.71
N LEU A 63 -1.65 37.17 -5.99
CA LEU A 63 -1.56 35.79 -6.44
C LEU A 63 -0.13 35.24 -6.26
N ARG A 64 0.90 36.03 -6.52
CA ARG A 64 2.30 35.65 -6.26
C ARG A 64 2.54 35.35 -4.79
N ARG A 65 2.04 36.20 -3.90
CA ARG A 65 2.13 35.97 -2.45
C ARG A 65 1.38 34.69 -2.06
N TRP A 66 0.18 34.49 -2.57
CA TRP A 66 -0.60 33.29 -2.33
C TRP A 66 0.14 32.03 -2.81
N LEU A 67 0.71 32.03 -4.01
CA LEU A 67 1.50 30.90 -4.52
C LEU A 67 2.72 30.64 -3.64
N ALA A 68 3.44 31.67 -3.19
CA ALA A 68 4.58 31.52 -2.31
C ALA A 68 4.19 30.86 -0.97
N TYR A 69 3.09 31.31 -0.35
CA TYR A 69 2.56 30.69 0.87
C TYR A 69 2.08 29.27 0.63
N TRP A 70 1.41 29.02 -0.48
CA TRP A 70 0.95 27.69 -0.88
C TRP A 70 2.12 26.71 -1.03
N PHE A 71 3.17 27.08 -1.76
CA PHE A 71 4.36 26.25 -1.88
C PHE A 71 5.09 26.08 -0.55
N GLY A 72 5.17 27.10 0.26
CA GLY A 72 5.72 27.02 1.62
C GLY A 72 4.94 26.05 2.50
N PHE A 73 3.62 26.10 2.47
CA PHE A 73 2.72 25.19 3.18
C PHE A 73 2.89 23.73 2.70
N LEU A 74 2.90 23.54 1.38
CA LEU A 74 3.12 22.21 0.81
C LEU A 74 4.48 21.63 1.19
N LEU A 75 5.53 22.46 1.15
CA LEU A 75 6.87 22.05 1.52
C LEU A 75 6.92 21.63 3.00
N LEU A 76 6.35 22.43 3.89
CA LEU A 76 6.29 22.12 5.32
C LEU A 76 5.48 20.84 5.57
N GLY A 77 4.31 20.68 4.96
CA GLY A 77 3.49 19.49 5.08
C GLY A 77 4.20 18.23 4.58
N MET A 78 4.90 18.34 3.45
CA MET A 78 5.70 17.23 2.93
C MET A 78 6.86 16.86 3.87
N LEU A 79 7.61 17.85 4.36
CA LEU A 79 8.69 17.61 5.33
C LEU A 79 8.18 16.90 6.57
N THR A 80 7.08 17.39 7.14
CA THR A 80 6.47 16.80 8.34
C THR A 80 6.09 15.36 8.12
N VAL A 81 5.36 15.06 7.03
CA VAL A 81 4.93 13.68 6.73
C VAL A 81 6.12 12.74 6.52
N TYR A 82 7.17 13.18 5.81
CA TYR A 82 8.35 12.34 5.60
C TYR A 82 9.14 12.08 6.88
N VAL A 83 9.25 13.07 7.77
CA VAL A 83 9.92 12.89 9.07
C VAL A 83 9.13 11.94 9.96
N VAL A 84 7.81 12.14 10.06
CA VAL A 84 6.93 11.25 10.84
C VAL A 84 6.95 9.84 10.28
N ASP A 85 6.95 9.68 8.95
CA ASP A 85 7.01 8.38 8.30
C ASP A 85 8.35 7.66 8.56
N ALA A 86 9.47 8.38 8.53
CA ALA A 86 10.78 7.82 8.87
C ALA A 86 10.82 7.36 10.34
N GLY A 87 10.36 8.18 11.28
CA GLY A 87 10.25 7.81 12.67
C GLY A 87 9.35 6.60 12.91
N HIS A 88 8.19 6.57 12.27
CA HIS A 88 7.26 5.45 12.34
C HIS A 88 7.89 4.16 11.79
N TYR A 89 8.66 4.25 10.71
CA TYR A 89 9.36 3.10 10.14
C TYR A 89 10.47 2.57 11.05
N LEU A 90 11.26 3.45 11.63
CA LEU A 90 12.32 3.06 12.57
C LEU A 90 11.76 2.34 13.81
N TYR A 91 10.57 2.70 14.24
CA TYR A 91 9.93 2.10 15.42
C TYR A 91 9.13 0.82 15.10
N LEU A 92 8.36 0.81 14.02
CA LEU A 92 7.42 -0.28 13.68
C LEU A 92 7.82 -1.10 12.47
N SER A 93 8.92 -0.78 11.80
CA SER A 93 9.40 -1.42 10.56
C SER A 93 8.36 -1.41 9.43
N LYS A 94 7.44 -0.44 9.44
CA LYS A 94 6.42 -0.22 8.41
C LYS A 94 6.21 1.25 8.13
N ARG A 95 5.84 1.56 6.89
CA ARG A 95 5.50 2.94 6.49
C ARG A 95 4.26 3.44 7.22
N ILE A 96 4.17 4.76 7.39
CA ILE A 96 3.03 5.40 8.04
C ILE A 96 1.72 5.03 7.35
N ASP A 97 0.78 4.49 8.08
CA ASP A 97 -0.55 4.09 7.61
C ASP A 97 -1.67 4.83 8.36
N ALA A 98 -2.92 4.61 7.94
CA ALA A 98 -4.06 5.28 8.54
C ALA A 98 -4.31 4.92 10.02
N SER A 99 -3.59 3.95 10.60
CA SER A 99 -3.68 3.67 12.05
C SER A 99 -3.22 4.87 12.87
N VAL A 100 -2.33 5.71 12.31
CA VAL A 100 -1.87 6.96 12.95
C VAL A 100 -3.04 7.92 13.23
N ILE A 101 -4.09 7.92 12.41
CA ILE A 101 -5.27 8.76 12.63
C ILE A 101 -5.98 8.38 13.94
N ARG A 102 -5.88 7.12 14.37
CA ARG A 102 -6.45 6.67 15.64
C ARG A 102 -5.71 7.21 16.86
N PHE A 103 -4.43 7.53 16.72
CA PHE A 103 -3.68 8.17 17.82
C PHE A 103 -4.13 9.61 18.07
N GLY A 104 -4.93 10.20 17.17
CA GLY A 104 -5.57 11.50 17.38
C GLY A 104 -6.59 11.51 18.53
N SER A 105 -7.18 10.37 18.90
CA SER A 105 -8.04 10.26 20.09
C SER A 105 -7.27 10.39 21.41
N ASP A 106 -5.99 10.01 21.40
CA ASP A 106 -5.12 9.95 22.57
C ASP A 106 -3.89 10.88 22.40
N ILE A 107 -4.14 12.07 21.87
CA ILE A 107 -3.08 13.00 21.42
C ILE A 107 -2.12 13.38 22.58
N ALA A 108 -2.63 13.47 23.80
CA ALA A 108 -1.81 13.79 24.98
C ALA A 108 -0.78 12.69 25.28
N ILE A 109 -1.22 11.44 25.25
CA ILE A 109 -0.34 10.27 25.47
C ILE A 109 0.66 10.15 24.31
N SER A 110 0.16 10.25 23.08
CA SER A 110 0.98 10.13 21.88
C SER A 110 2.04 11.24 21.80
N SER A 111 1.70 12.48 22.15
CA SER A 111 2.66 13.60 22.16
C SER A 111 3.74 13.43 23.23
N THR A 112 3.39 12.91 24.41
CA THR A 112 4.35 12.61 25.47
C THR A 112 5.32 11.50 25.02
N MET A 113 4.82 10.45 24.41
CA MET A 113 5.66 9.36 23.86
C MET A 113 6.63 9.87 22.79
N VAL A 114 6.14 10.69 21.86
CA VAL A 114 6.98 11.28 20.80
C VAL A 114 8.07 12.16 21.41
N TRP A 115 7.71 12.99 22.38
CA TRP A 115 8.68 13.88 23.07
C TRP A 115 9.78 13.11 23.81
N GLN A 116 9.42 11.98 24.44
CA GLN A 116 10.37 11.14 25.17
C GLN A 116 11.23 10.24 24.27
N SER A 117 10.68 9.82 23.12
CA SER A 117 11.33 8.82 22.26
C SER A 117 12.17 9.44 21.13
N TYR A 118 11.92 10.70 20.77
CA TYR A 118 12.57 11.34 19.63
C TYR A 118 13.20 12.68 20.01
N PRO A 119 14.30 13.08 19.37
CA PRO A 119 14.92 14.38 19.57
C PRO A 119 14.10 15.49 18.87
N VAL A 120 12.89 15.77 19.41
CA VAL A 120 11.89 16.64 18.77
C VAL A 120 12.44 18.04 18.46
N VAL A 121 13.23 18.62 19.35
CA VAL A 121 13.81 19.96 19.15
C VAL A 121 14.73 19.97 17.92
N GLN A 122 15.62 18.98 17.79
CA GLN A 122 16.54 18.88 16.66
C GLN A 122 15.77 18.62 15.35
N ILE A 123 14.72 17.81 15.38
CA ILE A 123 13.85 17.55 14.24
C ILE A 123 13.17 18.85 13.79
N VAL A 124 12.56 19.60 14.72
CA VAL A 124 11.88 20.86 14.41
C VAL A 124 12.86 21.89 13.85
N LEU A 125 14.04 22.01 14.43
CA LEU A 125 15.09 22.90 13.91
C LEU A 125 15.52 22.49 12.51
N GLY A 126 15.77 21.20 12.26
CA GLY A 126 16.14 20.68 10.93
C GLY A 126 15.05 20.96 9.88
N VAL A 127 13.80 20.67 10.20
CA VAL A 127 12.64 20.97 9.35
C VAL A 127 12.55 22.47 9.05
N SER A 128 12.73 23.33 10.08
CA SER A 128 12.68 24.78 9.93
C SER A 128 13.80 25.31 9.02
N VAL A 129 15.01 24.80 9.15
CA VAL A 129 16.15 25.16 8.29
C VAL A 129 15.88 24.75 6.85
N ILE A 130 15.46 23.51 6.60
CA ILE A 130 15.15 23.00 5.24
C ILE A 130 13.99 23.79 4.63
N TRP A 131 12.96 24.08 5.40
CA TRP A 131 11.83 24.88 4.96
C TRP A 131 12.26 26.32 4.63
N GLY A 132 13.03 26.96 5.51
CA GLY A 132 13.57 28.30 5.28
C GLY A 132 14.45 28.38 4.06
N LEU A 133 15.34 27.41 3.85
CA LEU A 133 16.17 27.30 2.65
C LEU A 133 15.32 27.11 1.39
N GLY A 134 14.34 26.23 1.42
CA GLY A 134 13.42 26.00 0.30
C GLY A 134 12.61 27.25 -0.05
N TYR A 135 12.12 27.98 0.98
CA TYR A 135 11.43 29.24 0.78
C TYR A 135 12.36 30.32 0.20
N TRP A 136 13.59 30.44 0.72
CA TRP A 136 14.61 31.35 0.19
C TRP A 136 14.96 31.06 -1.27
N LEU A 137 15.17 29.78 -1.65
CA LEU A 137 15.39 29.34 -3.02
C LEU A 137 14.21 29.69 -3.94
N HIS A 138 12.99 29.50 -3.46
CA HIS A 138 11.80 29.90 -4.19
C HIS A 138 11.79 31.40 -4.47
N GLN A 139 12.05 32.22 -3.45
CA GLN A 139 12.07 33.69 -3.58
C GLN A 139 13.21 34.15 -4.49
N ARG A 140 14.38 33.53 -4.40
CA ARG A 140 15.57 33.96 -5.12
C ARG A 140 15.59 33.56 -6.58
N PHE A 141 15.06 32.38 -6.92
CA PHE A 141 15.17 31.80 -8.25
C PHE A 141 13.83 31.67 -8.98
N LEU A 142 12.81 31.12 -8.33
CA LEU A 142 11.52 30.89 -9.00
C LEU A 142 10.70 32.18 -9.19
N LEU A 143 10.68 33.05 -8.19
CA LEU A 143 9.89 34.25 -8.24
C LEU A 143 10.34 35.21 -9.38
N PRO A 144 11.63 35.46 -9.60
CA PRO A 144 12.09 36.26 -10.73
C PRO A 144 11.73 35.68 -12.11
N LEU A 145 11.75 34.33 -12.25
CA LEU A 145 11.33 33.67 -13.49
C LEU A 145 9.87 33.90 -13.81
N LEU A 146 9.02 33.98 -12.78
CA LEU A 146 7.60 34.29 -12.92
C LEU A 146 7.35 35.77 -13.24
N GLN A 147 8.34 36.64 -13.05
CA GLN A 147 8.23 38.08 -13.30
C GLN A 147 8.68 38.49 -14.71
N GLN A 148 9.32 37.60 -15.45
CA GLN A 148 9.72 37.89 -16.83
C GLN A 148 8.48 38.04 -17.71
N GLU A 149 8.36 39.22 -18.35
CA GLU A 149 7.30 39.48 -19.34
C GLU A 149 7.39 38.45 -20.47
N LYS A 150 6.29 37.74 -20.66
CA LYS A 150 6.15 36.88 -21.84
C LYS A 150 5.79 37.75 -23.04
N ASP A 151 6.72 37.86 -23.95
CA ASP A 151 6.46 38.30 -25.31
C ASP A 151 5.22 37.55 -25.86
N SER A 152 4.33 38.28 -26.51
CA SER A 152 3.03 37.72 -26.98
C SER A 152 3.24 36.75 -28.15
N ARG A 153 3.91 35.64 -27.87
CA ARG A 153 4.18 34.58 -28.84
C ARG A 153 2.87 33.93 -29.31
N ARG A 154 2.78 33.73 -30.58
CA ARG A 154 1.73 33.18 -31.42
C ARG A 154 0.86 32.12 -30.65
N TRP A 155 -0.43 32.33 -30.59
CA TRP A 155 -1.42 31.52 -29.86
C TRP A 155 -1.37 29.99 -30.12
N TYR A 156 -0.98 29.60 -31.35
CA TYR A 156 -0.85 28.19 -31.73
C TYR A 156 0.34 27.48 -31.04
N ILE A 157 1.46 28.20 -30.78
CA ILE A 157 2.58 27.67 -30.01
C ILE A 157 2.12 27.43 -28.56
N ASN A 158 1.31 28.33 -28.01
CA ASN A 158 0.76 28.16 -26.68
C ASN A 158 -0.20 26.95 -26.63
N SER A 159 -1.00 26.71 -27.66
CA SER A 159 -1.91 25.57 -27.76
C SER A 159 -1.15 24.23 -27.82
N ILE A 160 -0.08 24.15 -28.61
CA ILE A 160 0.78 22.95 -28.66
C ILE A 160 1.40 22.69 -27.30
N HIS A 161 1.92 23.72 -26.63
CA HIS A 161 2.48 23.55 -25.28
C HIS A 161 1.44 23.05 -24.27
N VAL A 162 0.21 23.57 -24.33
CA VAL A 162 -0.89 23.13 -23.46
C VAL A 162 -1.22 21.66 -23.72
N ILE A 163 -1.27 21.21 -24.97
CA ILE A 163 -1.50 19.81 -25.33
C ILE A 163 -0.37 18.92 -24.83
N VAL A 164 0.90 19.30 -25.07
CA VAL A 164 2.06 18.53 -24.60
C VAL A 164 2.11 18.46 -23.08
N ILE A 165 1.90 19.59 -22.40
CA ILE A 165 1.85 19.62 -20.93
C ILE A 165 0.69 18.76 -20.42
N GLY A 166 -0.48 18.84 -21.05
CA GLY A 166 -1.64 18.02 -20.70
C GLY A 166 -1.36 16.53 -20.89
N ALA A 167 -0.71 16.14 -21.98
CA ALA A 167 -0.33 14.75 -22.24
C ALA A 167 0.71 14.23 -21.21
N LEU A 168 1.74 15.03 -20.91
CA LEU A 168 2.72 14.73 -19.88
C LEU A 168 2.07 14.64 -18.50
N PHE A 169 1.14 15.54 -18.21
CA PHE A 169 0.35 15.52 -16.99
C PHE A 169 -0.41 14.20 -16.84
N LEU A 170 -1.13 13.80 -17.89
CA LEU A 170 -1.88 12.54 -17.88
C LEU A 170 -0.97 11.33 -17.71
N LEU A 171 0.18 11.32 -18.40
CA LEU A 171 1.16 10.25 -18.29
C LEU A 171 1.72 10.12 -16.87
N ILE A 172 2.08 11.23 -16.23
CA ILE A 172 2.58 11.26 -14.86
C ILE A 172 1.47 10.84 -13.89
N LEU A 173 0.22 11.27 -14.12
CA LEU A 173 -0.93 10.91 -13.28
C LEU A 173 -1.20 9.41 -13.32
N LEU A 174 -1.11 8.78 -14.48
CA LEU A 174 -1.21 7.33 -14.63
C LEU A 174 0.00 6.60 -14.04
N GLY A 175 1.18 7.21 -14.09
CA GLY A 175 2.44 6.69 -13.57
C GLY A 175 3.01 5.49 -14.33
N ARG A 176 2.39 5.12 -15.49
CA ARG A 176 2.86 4.04 -16.38
C ARG A 176 2.21 4.17 -17.76
N TRP A 177 2.84 3.54 -18.77
CA TRP A 177 2.32 3.44 -20.15
C TRP A 177 1.14 2.45 -20.24
N SER A 178 0.12 2.64 -19.42
CA SER A 178 -1.06 1.77 -19.39
C SER A 178 -2.23 2.56 -18.86
N LEU A 179 -3.43 2.24 -19.31
CA LEU A 179 -4.69 2.83 -18.82
C LEU A 179 -4.98 2.46 -17.35
N VAL A 180 -4.28 1.45 -16.83
CA VAL A 180 -4.38 1.09 -15.41
C VAL A 180 -3.37 1.94 -14.62
N PRO A 181 -3.84 2.82 -13.70
CA PRO A 181 -2.95 3.68 -12.94
C PRO A 181 -2.03 2.89 -12.00
N LEU A 182 -0.87 3.47 -11.72
CA LEU A 182 0.07 2.94 -10.73
C LEU A 182 -0.61 2.84 -9.36
N ARG A 183 -0.49 1.69 -8.70
CA ARG A 183 -1.06 1.40 -7.37
C ARG A 183 0.03 0.97 -6.41
N TRP A 184 -0.25 1.01 -5.11
CA TRP A 184 0.67 0.63 -4.04
C TRP A 184 1.29 -0.78 -4.23
N ASN A 185 0.51 -1.75 -4.74
CA ASN A 185 0.98 -3.13 -4.94
C ASN A 185 2.15 -3.26 -5.93
N HIS A 186 2.35 -2.28 -6.81
CA HIS A 186 3.51 -2.28 -7.70
C HIS A 186 4.85 -2.09 -6.98
N ALA A 187 4.83 -1.64 -5.72
CA ALA A 187 6.03 -1.58 -4.89
C ALA A 187 6.43 -2.97 -4.32
N PHE A 188 5.48 -3.91 -4.24
CA PHE A 188 5.68 -5.26 -3.68
C PHE A 188 6.07 -6.28 -4.76
N PHE A 189 7.03 -5.96 -5.59
CA PHE A 189 7.38 -6.79 -6.77
C PHE A 189 8.36 -7.93 -6.48
N ASN A 190 9.00 -7.98 -5.31
CA ASN A 190 10.01 -8.99 -4.96
C ASN A 190 9.76 -9.68 -3.60
N GLY A 191 8.63 -9.42 -2.96
CA GLY A 191 8.30 -10.01 -1.65
C GLY A 191 9.08 -9.46 -0.45
N ASN A 192 10.13 -8.65 -0.64
CA ASN A 192 10.87 -8.03 0.44
C ASN A 192 10.17 -6.74 0.90
N ALA A 193 9.76 -6.70 2.18
CA ALA A 193 9.02 -5.58 2.75
C ALA A 193 9.83 -4.27 2.77
N GLN A 194 11.15 -4.33 2.90
CA GLN A 194 12.02 -3.16 2.92
C GLN A 194 12.17 -2.54 1.54
N VAL A 195 12.37 -3.38 0.51
CA VAL A 195 12.39 -2.95 -0.89
C VAL A 195 11.04 -2.36 -1.28
N ALA A 196 9.94 -2.95 -0.82
CA ALA A 196 8.60 -2.40 -1.02
C ALA A 196 8.43 -1.06 -0.31
N ALA A 197 8.88 -0.94 0.94
CA ALA A 197 8.87 0.32 1.69
C ALA A 197 9.65 1.42 0.97
N LEU A 198 10.81 1.11 0.38
CA LEU A 198 11.59 2.04 -0.42
C LEU A 198 10.84 2.48 -1.69
N GLY A 199 10.08 1.57 -2.32
CA GLY A 199 9.26 1.85 -3.50
C GLY A 199 7.99 2.65 -3.22
N LEU A 200 7.47 2.63 -1.99
CA LEU A 200 6.25 3.35 -1.62
C LEU A 200 6.49 4.85 -1.42
N ASN A 201 5.42 5.62 -1.57
CA ASN A 201 5.36 7.03 -1.18
C ASN A 201 4.41 7.17 0.02
N PRO A 202 4.80 7.86 1.10
CA PRO A 202 4.00 7.93 2.34
C PRO A 202 2.61 8.54 2.13
N PHE A 203 2.47 9.54 1.25
CA PHE A 203 1.15 10.15 0.97
C PHE A 203 0.21 9.18 0.28
N VAL A 204 0.70 8.45 -0.73
CA VAL A 204 -0.10 7.46 -1.46
C VAL A 204 -0.47 6.32 -0.53
N TRP A 205 0.47 5.85 0.26
CA TRP A 205 0.23 4.76 1.21
C TRP A 205 -0.75 5.15 2.30
N LEU A 206 -0.59 6.34 2.89
CA LEU A 206 -1.52 6.88 3.88
C LEU A 206 -2.94 7.05 3.29
N TYR A 207 -3.06 7.58 2.07
CA TYR A 207 -4.34 7.72 1.39
C TYR A 207 -4.99 6.35 1.12
N ASP A 208 -4.22 5.40 0.58
CA ASP A 208 -4.74 4.07 0.27
C ASP A 208 -5.17 3.34 1.55
N THR A 209 -4.38 3.41 2.62
CA THR A 209 -4.73 2.81 3.92
C THR A 209 -5.94 3.49 4.57
N ALA A 210 -6.05 4.83 4.48
CA ALA A 210 -7.19 5.57 5.00
C ALA A 210 -8.50 5.19 4.28
N ARG A 211 -8.42 5.02 2.96
CA ARG A 211 -9.58 4.61 2.14
C ARG A 211 -10.09 3.21 2.50
N PHE A 212 -9.22 2.32 2.93
CA PHE A 212 -9.54 0.95 3.33
C PHE A 212 -9.62 0.75 4.83
N SER A 213 -9.44 1.82 5.62
CA SER A 213 -9.65 1.75 7.06
C SER A 213 -11.11 1.42 7.33
N THR A 214 -11.36 0.19 7.71
CA THR A 214 -12.66 -0.21 8.22
C THR A 214 -12.84 0.37 9.61
N LYS A 215 -14.03 0.90 9.91
CA LYS A 215 -14.41 1.16 11.30
C LYS A 215 -14.19 -0.13 12.09
N ALA A 216 -13.52 -0.05 13.22
CA ALA A 216 -13.43 -1.19 14.12
C ALA A 216 -14.85 -1.71 14.35
N ALA A 217 -15.06 -3.03 14.14
CA ALA A 217 -16.35 -3.63 14.40
C ALA A 217 -16.72 -3.33 15.86
N ASN A 218 -17.90 -2.76 16.07
CA ASN A 218 -18.38 -2.52 17.42
C ASN A 218 -18.58 -3.88 18.08
N LYS A 219 -17.93 -4.11 19.21
CA LYS A 219 -18.05 -5.38 19.93
C LYS A 219 -19.50 -5.68 20.36
N ASP A 220 -20.27 -4.62 20.59
CA ASP A 220 -21.67 -4.76 20.97
C ASP A 220 -22.53 -5.27 19.82
N ASP A 221 -22.18 -4.95 18.57
CA ASP A 221 -22.84 -5.48 17.38
C ASP A 221 -22.59 -6.99 17.17
N LEU A 222 -21.50 -7.52 17.74
CA LEU A 222 -21.14 -8.93 17.63
C LEU A 222 -21.84 -9.81 18.68
N LYS A 223 -22.17 -9.27 19.86
CA LYS A 223 -22.76 -10.01 20.96
C LYS A 223 -23.97 -10.88 20.56
N PRO A 224 -24.99 -10.35 19.83
CA PRO A 224 -26.13 -11.13 19.40
C PRO A 224 -25.80 -12.26 18.44
N HIS A 225 -24.65 -12.25 17.83
CA HIS A 225 -24.22 -13.23 16.82
C HIS A 225 -23.26 -14.29 17.38
N PHE A 226 -22.85 -14.23 18.65
CA PHE A 226 -21.90 -15.17 19.24
C PHE A 226 -22.36 -16.62 19.16
N ALA A 227 -23.63 -16.92 19.47
CA ALA A 227 -24.14 -18.26 19.38
C ALA A 227 -24.09 -18.83 17.96
N THR A 228 -24.36 -17.99 16.95
CA THR A 228 -24.27 -18.39 15.55
C THR A 228 -22.81 -18.60 15.14
N LEU A 229 -21.89 -17.72 15.56
CA LEU A 229 -20.47 -17.86 15.31
C LEU A 229 -19.88 -19.11 15.96
N SER A 230 -20.24 -19.40 17.23
CA SER A 230 -19.79 -20.60 17.94
C SER A 230 -20.23 -21.87 17.19
N ARG A 231 -21.46 -21.92 16.73
CA ARG A 231 -21.99 -23.05 15.98
C ARG A 231 -21.29 -23.22 14.61
N LEU A 232 -21.10 -22.13 13.87
CA LEU A 232 -20.46 -22.16 12.57
C LEU A 232 -18.99 -22.55 12.65
N LEU A 233 -18.28 -22.10 13.68
CA LEU A 233 -16.86 -22.34 13.86
C LEU A 233 -16.57 -23.61 14.69
N GLY A 234 -17.63 -24.30 15.24
CA GLY A 234 -17.44 -25.44 16.11
C GLY A 234 -16.62 -25.09 17.35
N ALA A 235 -16.67 -23.86 17.81
CA ALA A 235 -15.84 -23.35 18.88
C ALA A 235 -16.70 -22.79 20.03
N ASN A 236 -16.38 -23.19 21.27
CA ASN A 236 -16.92 -22.52 22.45
C ASN A 236 -16.06 -21.27 22.71
N PHE A 237 -16.66 -20.11 22.55
CA PHE A 237 -16.04 -18.85 22.97
C PHE A 237 -16.31 -18.69 24.48
N PRO A 238 -15.27 -18.75 25.31
CA PRO A 238 -15.47 -18.84 26.77
C PRO A 238 -16.03 -17.58 27.39
N ASN A 239 -15.96 -16.44 26.71
CA ASN A 239 -16.49 -15.20 27.25
C ASN A 239 -16.94 -14.23 26.11
N PRO A 240 -18.26 -14.02 25.93
CA PRO A 240 -18.80 -13.05 24.99
C PRO A 240 -18.41 -11.59 25.33
N SER A 241 -17.94 -11.33 26.55
CA SER A 241 -17.51 -10.01 27.01
C SER A 241 -15.99 -9.79 26.84
N GLY A 242 -15.24 -10.82 26.44
CA GLY A 242 -13.80 -10.76 26.25
C GLY A 242 -13.34 -9.99 25.01
N PRO A 243 -12.10 -9.51 24.99
CA PRO A 243 -11.58 -8.72 23.87
C PRO A 243 -11.30 -9.53 22.62
N ALA A 244 -11.29 -10.86 22.67
CA ALA A 244 -10.79 -11.68 21.61
C ALA A 244 -11.79 -12.74 21.17
N LEU A 245 -12.00 -12.84 19.87
CA LEU A 245 -12.56 -14.01 19.19
C LEU A 245 -11.48 -15.10 19.03
N ASP A 246 -10.41 -15.01 19.80
CA ASP A 246 -9.30 -15.94 19.75
C ASP A 246 -9.73 -17.29 20.29
N ARG A 247 -9.46 -18.31 19.56
CA ARG A 247 -9.64 -19.69 19.98
C ARG A 247 -8.35 -20.45 19.92
N TRP A 248 -8.08 -21.22 20.96
CA TRP A 248 -7.03 -22.22 20.92
C TRP A 248 -7.61 -23.48 20.28
N VAL A 249 -6.97 -23.93 19.22
CA VAL A 249 -7.27 -25.21 18.59
C VAL A 249 -6.19 -26.18 19.00
N THR A 250 -6.56 -27.22 19.76
CA THR A 250 -5.63 -28.30 20.05
C THR A 250 -5.35 -29.05 18.74
N PRO A 251 -4.11 -29.19 18.32
CA PRO A 251 -3.78 -29.98 17.15
C PRO A 251 -4.28 -31.41 17.33
N THR A 252 -5.18 -31.86 16.46
CA THR A 252 -5.70 -33.24 16.46
C THR A 252 -4.82 -34.19 15.66
N SER A 253 -3.80 -33.66 14.98
CA SER A 253 -2.84 -34.48 14.25
C SER A 253 -1.76 -35.00 15.17
N PRO A 254 -1.33 -36.27 15.01
CA PRO A 254 -0.18 -36.77 15.72
C PRO A 254 1.02 -35.86 15.41
N VAL A 255 1.76 -35.51 16.44
CA VAL A 255 3.03 -34.81 16.30
C VAL A 255 3.88 -35.66 15.34
N VAL A 256 4.14 -35.13 14.16
CA VAL A 256 5.08 -35.76 13.22
C VAL A 256 6.39 -35.89 13.99
N ASP A 257 6.92 -37.09 14.05
CA ASP A 257 8.17 -37.39 14.75
C ASP A 257 9.22 -36.37 14.29
N ALA A 258 9.76 -35.62 15.25
CA ALA A 258 10.71 -34.52 14.96
C ALA A 258 11.99 -34.99 14.25
N GLN A 259 12.17 -36.31 14.09
CA GLN A 259 13.28 -36.92 13.36
C GLN A 259 13.03 -37.15 11.87
N GLN A 260 11.82 -36.96 11.37
CA GLN A 260 11.51 -37.11 9.95
C GLN A 260 11.73 -35.79 9.20
N THR A 261 12.43 -35.89 8.08
CA THR A 261 12.55 -34.74 7.14
C THR A 261 11.12 -34.29 6.70
N PRO A 262 10.75 -33.04 6.92
CA PRO A 262 9.42 -32.59 6.58
C PRO A 262 9.19 -32.70 5.05
N PRO A 263 7.99 -33.15 4.62
CA PRO A 263 7.69 -33.32 3.21
C PRO A 263 7.62 -31.96 2.50
N ASN A 264 7.93 -31.94 1.20
CA ASN A 264 7.66 -30.77 0.37
C ASN A 264 6.14 -30.54 0.24
N VAL A 265 5.72 -29.27 0.27
CA VAL A 265 4.32 -28.89 0.16
C VAL A 265 4.11 -28.13 -1.15
N VAL A 266 3.21 -28.62 -2.00
CA VAL A 266 2.82 -27.98 -3.25
C VAL A 266 1.33 -27.67 -3.20
N ILE A 267 0.98 -26.37 -3.30
CA ILE A 267 -0.43 -25.91 -3.33
C ILE A 267 -0.73 -25.44 -4.74
N VAL A 268 -1.69 -26.07 -5.41
CA VAL A 268 -2.10 -25.73 -6.77
C VAL A 268 -3.49 -25.12 -6.76
N PHE A 269 -3.60 -23.84 -7.14
CA PHE A 269 -4.88 -23.18 -7.37
C PHE A 269 -5.22 -23.23 -8.86
N MET A 270 -6.24 -23.97 -9.22
CA MET A 270 -6.70 -24.06 -10.61
C MET A 270 -7.70 -22.95 -10.91
N GLU A 271 -7.35 -22.08 -11.85
CA GLU A 271 -8.17 -20.95 -12.27
C GLU A 271 -9.38 -21.42 -13.08
N SER A 272 -10.55 -20.87 -12.76
CA SER A 272 -11.81 -21.07 -13.51
C SER A 272 -12.27 -22.53 -13.69
N LEU A 273 -11.73 -23.46 -12.90
CA LEU A 273 -12.15 -24.87 -12.94
C LEU A 273 -13.39 -25.07 -12.05
N GLY A 274 -14.57 -25.07 -12.67
CA GLY A 274 -15.83 -25.38 -11.98
C GLY A 274 -16.04 -26.88 -11.80
N ALA A 275 -16.70 -27.32 -10.73
CA ALA A 275 -17.03 -28.72 -10.46
C ALA A 275 -17.76 -29.39 -11.64
N SER A 276 -18.62 -28.65 -12.36
CA SER A 276 -19.31 -29.12 -13.55
C SER A 276 -18.38 -29.52 -14.71
N HIS A 277 -17.13 -29.13 -14.69
CA HIS A 277 -16.12 -29.47 -15.69
C HIS A 277 -15.20 -30.60 -15.24
N ILE A 278 -15.50 -31.28 -14.14
CA ILE A 278 -14.69 -32.37 -13.60
C ILE A 278 -15.47 -33.67 -13.70
N GLY A 279 -14.83 -34.74 -14.22
CA GLY A 279 -15.44 -36.05 -14.39
C GLY A 279 -15.91 -36.69 -13.11
N ALA A 280 -15.12 -36.59 -12.02
CA ALA A 280 -15.45 -37.08 -10.69
C ALA A 280 -16.73 -36.46 -10.08
N TYR A 281 -17.14 -35.29 -10.56
CA TYR A 281 -18.42 -34.65 -10.19
C TYR A 281 -19.56 -34.96 -11.15
N GLY A 282 -19.38 -35.94 -12.02
CA GLY A 282 -20.45 -36.49 -12.90
C GLY A 282 -20.49 -35.87 -14.30
N ASN A 283 -19.45 -35.20 -14.76
CA ASN A 283 -19.39 -34.75 -16.16
C ASN A 283 -19.23 -35.94 -17.10
N ARG A 284 -20.25 -36.19 -17.91
CA ARG A 284 -20.31 -37.34 -18.83
C ARG A 284 -19.28 -37.30 -19.96
N LEU A 285 -18.72 -36.15 -20.28
CA LEU A 285 -17.70 -35.98 -21.32
C LEU A 285 -16.30 -36.39 -20.83
N ASN A 286 -16.16 -36.68 -19.53
CA ASN A 286 -14.89 -37.04 -18.89
C ASN A 286 -13.70 -36.10 -19.30
N PRO A 287 -13.82 -34.79 -19.12
CA PRO A 287 -12.82 -33.84 -19.62
C PRO A 287 -11.54 -33.81 -18.77
N THR A 288 -11.52 -34.46 -17.59
CA THR A 288 -10.44 -34.40 -16.62
C THR A 288 -9.95 -35.79 -16.18
N PRO A 289 -9.59 -36.72 -17.10
CA PRO A 289 -9.28 -38.12 -16.75
C PRO A 289 -8.07 -38.23 -15.78
N ASN A 290 -7.05 -37.39 -15.94
CA ASN A 290 -5.86 -37.40 -15.06
C ASN A 290 -6.17 -36.85 -13.65
N LEU A 291 -7.01 -35.81 -13.57
CA LEU A 291 -7.45 -35.27 -12.28
C LEU A 291 -8.36 -36.28 -11.57
N ASP A 292 -9.24 -36.94 -12.29
CA ASP A 292 -10.14 -37.96 -11.76
C ASP A 292 -9.35 -39.17 -11.21
N ALA A 293 -8.29 -39.60 -11.91
CA ALA A 293 -7.37 -40.62 -11.42
C ALA A 293 -6.61 -40.17 -10.14
N LEU A 294 -6.18 -38.95 -10.10
CA LEU A 294 -5.53 -38.36 -8.91
C LEU A 294 -6.51 -38.28 -7.73
N ILE A 295 -7.76 -37.92 -7.95
CA ILE A 295 -8.81 -37.89 -6.94
C ILE A 295 -9.00 -39.29 -6.33
N GLN A 296 -9.04 -40.34 -7.17
CA GLN A 296 -9.19 -41.70 -6.67
C GLN A 296 -7.98 -42.19 -5.85
N ALA A 297 -6.77 -41.70 -6.16
CA ALA A 297 -5.54 -42.08 -5.48
C ALA A 297 -5.22 -41.22 -4.27
N SER A 298 -6.08 -40.24 -3.92
CA SER A 298 -5.81 -39.26 -2.90
C SER A 298 -6.98 -39.11 -1.90
N ARG A 299 -6.76 -38.31 -0.85
CA ARG A 299 -7.86 -37.94 0.06
C ARG A 299 -8.70 -36.84 -0.59
N TRP A 300 -9.90 -37.17 -1.00
CA TRP A 300 -10.84 -36.28 -1.67
C TRP A 300 -11.83 -35.65 -0.68
N TYR A 301 -12.11 -34.35 -0.88
CA TYR A 301 -13.11 -33.59 -0.15
C TYR A 301 -14.19 -33.07 -1.11
N PRO A 302 -15.24 -33.87 -1.42
CA PRO A 302 -16.23 -33.53 -2.46
C PRO A 302 -17.04 -32.27 -2.14
N ASN A 303 -17.19 -31.92 -0.87
CA ASN A 303 -17.94 -30.74 -0.42
C ASN A 303 -17.04 -29.54 -0.15
N PHE A 304 -15.84 -29.51 -0.71
CA PHE A 304 -14.96 -28.35 -0.61
C PHE A 304 -15.51 -27.22 -1.47
N ASN A 305 -15.79 -26.08 -0.84
CA ASN A 305 -16.32 -24.90 -1.52
C ASN A 305 -15.30 -23.77 -1.51
N VAL A 306 -15.17 -23.08 -2.62
CA VAL A 306 -14.34 -21.86 -2.67
C VAL A 306 -15.01 -20.74 -1.88
N PRO A 307 -14.25 -19.99 -1.07
CA PRO A 307 -14.81 -18.97 -0.18
C PRO A 307 -15.34 -17.73 -0.91
N ALA A 308 -14.90 -17.50 -2.16
CA ALA A 308 -15.34 -16.35 -2.94
C ALA A 308 -15.24 -16.63 -4.44
N ARG A 309 -16.00 -15.86 -5.24
CA ARG A 309 -15.98 -15.95 -6.72
C ARG A 309 -14.75 -15.31 -7.37
N SER A 310 -13.92 -14.63 -6.60
CA SER A 310 -12.70 -13.96 -7.09
C SER A 310 -11.49 -14.77 -6.69
N THR A 311 -10.61 -15.11 -7.62
CA THR A 311 -9.35 -15.83 -7.40
C THR A 311 -8.51 -15.15 -6.32
N ALA A 312 -8.33 -13.82 -6.40
CA ALA A 312 -7.56 -13.10 -5.40
C ALA A 312 -8.14 -13.22 -3.98
N LYS A 313 -9.47 -13.26 -3.83
CA LYS A 313 -10.11 -13.47 -2.53
C LYS A 313 -9.99 -14.90 -2.05
N SER A 314 -10.13 -15.86 -2.96
CA SER A 314 -10.02 -17.27 -2.63
C SER A 314 -8.60 -17.64 -2.21
N VAL A 315 -7.59 -17.17 -2.93
CA VAL A 315 -6.18 -17.35 -2.55
C VAL A 315 -5.90 -16.70 -1.20
N PHE A 316 -6.33 -15.46 -0.99
CA PHE A 316 -6.16 -14.78 0.30
C PHE A 316 -6.77 -15.58 1.45
N THR A 317 -8.03 -16.01 1.32
CA THR A 317 -8.71 -16.78 2.35
C THR A 317 -8.01 -18.13 2.60
N SER A 318 -7.56 -18.80 1.54
CA SER A 318 -6.88 -20.11 1.67
C SER A 318 -5.56 -20.02 2.42
N ILE A 319 -4.80 -18.94 2.25
CA ILE A 319 -3.49 -18.78 2.91
C ILE A 319 -3.58 -18.12 4.29
N THR A 320 -4.64 -17.35 4.58
CA THR A 320 -4.81 -16.62 5.85
C THR A 320 -5.86 -17.24 6.76
N GLY A 321 -6.78 -18.06 6.23
CA GLY A 321 -7.97 -18.51 6.93
C GLY A 321 -9.01 -17.42 7.18
N ILE A 322 -8.83 -16.20 6.67
CA ILE A 322 -9.73 -15.06 6.87
C ILE A 322 -10.65 -14.92 5.66
N PRO A 323 -11.99 -15.05 5.80
CA PRO A 323 -12.92 -14.82 4.70
C PRO A 323 -12.87 -13.35 4.23
N ASP A 324 -12.66 -13.13 2.94
CA ASP A 324 -12.76 -11.78 2.36
C ASP A 324 -14.20 -11.49 1.94
N VAL A 325 -14.97 -10.95 2.86
CA VAL A 325 -16.37 -10.53 2.67
C VAL A 325 -16.50 -9.10 2.13
N SER A 326 -15.40 -8.43 1.82
CA SER A 326 -15.42 -7.05 1.33
C SER A 326 -16.17 -6.93 0.00
N ALA A 327 -16.88 -5.82 -0.20
CA ALA A 327 -17.56 -5.51 -1.47
C ALA A 327 -16.58 -5.24 -2.64
N ILE A 328 -15.30 -5.04 -2.32
CA ILE A 328 -14.25 -4.77 -3.31
C ILE A 328 -13.91 -6.05 -4.07
N LYS A 329 -13.81 -5.95 -5.40
CA LYS A 329 -13.59 -7.11 -6.28
C LYS A 329 -12.33 -7.94 -5.96
N THR A 330 -11.29 -7.31 -5.41
CA THR A 330 -10.02 -8.00 -5.12
C THR A 330 -9.47 -7.55 -3.77
N ALA A 331 -9.13 -8.51 -2.90
CA ALA A 331 -8.45 -8.27 -1.64
C ALA A 331 -7.13 -7.50 -1.82
N THR A 332 -6.44 -7.70 -2.94
CA THR A 332 -5.18 -7.02 -3.29
C THR A 332 -5.28 -5.50 -3.40
N ARG A 333 -6.46 -4.92 -3.35
CA ARG A 333 -6.64 -3.46 -3.26
C ARG A 333 -6.53 -2.94 -1.83
N ASN A 334 -6.70 -3.81 -0.85
CA ASN A 334 -6.60 -3.43 0.56
C ASN A 334 -5.13 -3.56 1.04
N PRO A 335 -4.44 -2.46 1.36
CA PRO A 335 -3.05 -2.51 1.80
C PRO A 335 -2.84 -3.22 3.14
N TYR A 336 -3.86 -3.33 3.98
CA TYR A 336 -3.76 -4.06 5.25
C TYR A 336 -3.58 -5.58 5.08
N ILE A 337 -3.81 -6.11 3.88
CA ILE A 337 -3.58 -7.53 3.56
C ILE A 337 -2.10 -7.91 3.74
N THR A 338 -1.18 -6.97 3.55
CA THR A 338 0.27 -7.20 3.66
C THR A 338 0.73 -7.46 5.11
N HIS A 339 -0.11 -7.19 6.09
CA HIS A 339 0.20 -7.36 7.51
C HIS A 339 -0.52 -8.57 8.14
N GLN A 340 -1.21 -9.36 7.35
CA GLN A 340 -1.87 -10.56 7.84
C GLN A 340 -0.89 -11.72 7.99
N ARG A 341 -1.03 -12.47 9.08
CA ARG A 341 -0.34 -13.77 9.20
C ARG A 341 -0.96 -14.76 8.22
N SER A 342 -0.12 -15.57 7.60
CA SER A 342 -0.55 -16.60 6.67
C SER A 342 0.04 -17.94 7.07
N VAL A 343 -0.52 -19.04 6.58
CA VAL A 343 0.06 -20.39 6.76
C VAL A 343 1.48 -20.43 6.21
N ILE A 344 1.79 -19.63 5.20
CA ILE A 344 3.14 -19.54 4.61
C ILE A 344 4.17 -19.01 5.62
N ASN A 345 3.77 -18.12 6.54
CA ASN A 345 4.65 -17.65 7.60
C ASN A 345 5.03 -18.76 8.58
N ALA A 346 4.13 -19.72 8.82
CA ALA A 346 4.41 -20.85 9.71
C ALA A 346 5.43 -21.86 9.13
N LEU A 347 5.70 -21.80 7.83
CA LEU A 347 6.64 -22.64 7.11
C LEU A 347 8.05 -22.01 7.07
N GLU A 348 8.59 -21.61 8.21
CA GLU A 348 9.87 -20.86 8.30
C GLU A 348 11.06 -21.63 7.75
N GLN A 349 11.10 -22.94 7.96
CA GLN A 349 12.18 -23.82 7.52
C GLN A 349 12.12 -24.24 6.04
N TYR A 350 11.08 -23.80 5.29
CA TYR A 350 10.94 -24.14 3.89
C TYR A 350 11.42 -23.01 2.99
N GLU A 351 12.06 -23.38 1.88
CA GLU A 351 12.20 -22.46 0.75
C GLU A 351 10.83 -22.26 0.09
N LYS A 352 10.45 -21.01 -0.15
CA LYS A 352 9.10 -20.65 -0.55
C LYS A 352 9.08 -20.11 -1.98
N HIS A 353 8.37 -20.77 -2.85
CA HIS A 353 8.20 -20.37 -4.24
C HIS A 353 6.75 -20.01 -4.51
N TYR A 354 6.51 -18.86 -5.15
CA TYR A 354 5.22 -18.45 -5.64
C TYR A 354 5.27 -18.34 -7.16
N MET A 355 4.49 -19.16 -7.83
CA MET A 355 4.40 -19.20 -9.29
C MET A 355 3.02 -18.72 -9.72
N LEU A 356 2.96 -17.80 -10.67
CA LEU A 356 1.73 -17.30 -11.27
C LEU A 356 1.80 -17.58 -12.78
N GLY A 357 0.84 -18.37 -13.25
CA GLY A 357 0.61 -18.55 -14.69
C GLY A 357 -0.19 -17.36 -15.23
N GLY A 358 0.08 -16.92 -16.45
CA GLY A 358 -0.67 -15.86 -17.10
C GLY A 358 -0.06 -15.41 -18.40
#